data_204c1d547a9227bb2b1890e88e38a92e
#
_entry.id   204c1d547a9227bb2b1890e88e38a92e
#
_cell.length_a   1.000
_cell.length_b   1.000
_cell.length_c   1.000
_cell.angle_alpha   90.00
_cell.angle_beta   90.00
_cell.angle_gamma   90.00
#
_symmetry.space_group_name_H-M   'P 1'
#
loop_
_entity.id
_entity.type
_entity.pdbx_description
1 polymer ?
#
loop_
_entity_poly.entity_id
_entity_poly.type
_entity_poly.pdbx_seq_one_letter_code
_entity_poly.pdbx_strand_id
1 'polypeptide(L)'
;MEDKEKYEMEFVIQASPALIYQYISTPSGLSEWFADNVNSRGELFTFIWDGSEEQAKLLTKKSGERVKFRWLSDDEDGASYYFEIRIQVDEITKDVSLMITDFAEEDEIEEGKMLWDNQISSLKQVLGSR
;
A
#
# COMPACT_ATOMS: atom_id res chain seq x y z
N MET A 1 -14.59 19.45 9.87
CA MET A 1 -13.97 18.41 9.03
C MET A 1 -12.49 18.67 8.94
N GLU A 2 -11.70 17.68 9.30
CA GLU A 2 -10.26 17.84 9.32
C GLU A 2 -9.66 17.44 7.98
N ASP A 3 -8.75 18.27 7.52
CA ASP A 3 -8.08 18.00 6.25
C ASP A 3 -6.88 17.10 6.46
N LYS A 4 -6.67 16.18 5.54
CA LYS A 4 -5.49 15.33 5.53
C LYS A 4 -4.48 15.88 4.54
N GLU A 5 -3.22 15.69 4.85
CA GLU A 5 -2.13 16.11 3.99
C GLU A 5 -1.49 14.90 3.33
N LYS A 6 -1.05 15.08 2.11
CA LYS A 6 -0.38 14.05 1.34
C LYS A 6 1.07 13.92 1.78
N TYR A 7 1.54 12.67 1.92
CA TYR A 7 2.94 12.42 2.16
C TYR A 7 3.40 11.24 1.32
N GLU A 8 4.70 11.18 1.07
CA GLU A 8 5.30 10.14 0.22
C GLU A 8 6.52 9.56 0.90
N MET A 9 6.76 8.27 0.64
CA MET A 9 7.93 7.55 1.17
C MET A 9 8.51 6.68 0.06
N GLU A 10 9.81 6.46 0.12
CA GLU A 10 10.48 5.60 -0.84
C GLU A 10 11.27 4.51 -0.10
N PHE A 11 11.16 3.29 -0.59
CA PHE A 11 11.86 2.13 -0.03
C PHE A 11 12.55 1.36 -1.14
N VAL A 12 13.85 1.16 -1.02
CA VAL A 12 14.58 0.31 -1.97
C VAL A 12 14.29 -1.15 -1.62
N ILE A 13 13.93 -1.96 -2.62
CA ILE A 13 13.60 -3.37 -2.42
C ILE A 13 14.38 -4.22 -3.42
N GLN A 14 15.05 -5.26 -2.93
CA GLN A 14 15.81 -6.18 -3.78
C GLN A 14 14.93 -7.36 -4.21
N ALA A 15 14.05 -7.10 -5.16
CA ALA A 15 13.17 -8.10 -5.73
C ALA A 15 12.71 -7.60 -7.10
N SER A 16 12.26 -8.52 -7.96
CA SER A 16 11.80 -8.12 -9.29
C SER A 16 10.46 -7.38 -9.20
N PRO A 17 10.21 -6.43 -10.12
CA PRO A 17 8.91 -5.76 -10.17
C PRO A 17 7.74 -6.73 -10.32
N ALA A 18 7.90 -7.78 -11.12
CA ALA A 18 6.84 -8.77 -11.32
C ALA A 18 6.47 -9.47 -10.02
N LEU A 19 7.48 -9.85 -9.23
CA LEU A 19 7.25 -10.50 -7.95
C LEU A 19 6.60 -9.55 -6.96
N ILE A 20 7.13 -8.32 -6.84
CA ILE A 20 6.57 -7.31 -5.95
C ILE A 20 5.10 -7.06 -6.28
N TYR A 21 4.78 -6.96 -7.57
CA TYR A 21 3.42 -6.65 -7.99
C TYR A 21 2.41 -7.70 -7.50
N GLN A 22 2.81 -8.97 -7.46
CA GLN A 22 1.93 -10.02 -6.93
C GLN A 22 1.59 -9.80 -5.46
N TYR A 23 2.51 -9.23 -4.70
CA TYR A 23 2.31 -8.99 -3.27
C TYR A 23 1.55 -7.71 -2.96
N ILE A 24 1.47 -6.77 -3.90
CA ILE A 24 0.76 -5.52 -3.65
C ILE A 24 -0.61 -5.48 -4.34
N SER A 25 -0.89 -6.39 -5.26
CA SER A 25 -2.09 -6.32 -6.09
C SER A 25 -3.10 -7.44 -5.87
N THR A 26 -2.74 -8.47 -5.13
CA THR A 26 -3.64 -9.62 -4.91
C THR A 26 -3.99 -9.76 -3.43
N PRO A 27 -5.20 -10.29 -3.13
CA PRO A 27 -5.56 -10.55 -1.73
C PRO A 27 -4.57 -11.48 -1.03
N SER A 28 -4.14 -12.57 -1.69
CA SER A 28 -3.20 -13.50 -1.09
C SER A 28 -1.84 -12.85 -0.84
N GLY A 29 -1.37 -12.01 -1.77
CA GLY A 29 -0.12 -11.29 -1.61
C GLY A 29 -0.18 -10.29 -0.46
N LEU A 30 -1.25 -9.51 -0.42
CA LEU A 30 -1.44 -8.51 0.64
C LEU A 30 -1.62 -9.15 2.01
N SER A 31 -2.15 -10.38 2.06
CA SER A 31 -2.29 -11.12 3.32
C SER A 31 -0.95 -11.52 3.93
N GLU A 32 0.11 -11.49 3.15
CA GLU A 32 1.44 -11.90 3.63
C GLU A 32 2.14 -10.81 4.42
N TRP A 33 1.77 -9.56 4.22
CA TRP A 33 2.52 -8.45 4.82
C TRP A 33 1.68 -7.25 5.24
N PHE A 34 0.58 -6.96 4.54
CA PHE A 34 -0.16 -5.72 4.75
C PHE A 34 -1.21 -5.87 5.85
N ALA A 35 -1.87 -7.00 5.93
CA ALA A 35 -2.90 -7.28 6.91
C ALA A 35 -2.86 -8.75 7.30
N ASP A 36 -3.54 -9.12 8.39
CA ASP A 36 -3.60 -10.51 8.85
C ASP A 36 -4.29 -11.39 7.82
N ASN A 37 -5.32 -10.84 7.18
CA ASN A 37 -6.03 -11.52 6.11
C ASN A 37 -6.63 -10.49 5.17
N VAL A 38 -6.77 -10.84 3.90
CA VAL A 38 -7.33 -9.94 2.89
C VAL A 38 -8.23 -10.76 1.97
N ASN A 39 -9.43 -10.25 1.75
CA ASN A 39 -10.40 -10.83 0.81
C ASN A 39 -10.79 -9.76 -0.19
N SER A 40 -11.26 -10.18 -1.36
CA SER A 40 -11.75 -9.23 -2.34
C SER A 40 -12.99 -9.77 -3.03
N ARG A 41 -13.86 -8.84 -3.44
CA ARG A 41 -15.00 -9.12 -4.29
C ARG A 41 -15.04 -8.00 -5.32
N GLY A 42 -14.63 -8.30 -6.55
CA GLY A 42 -14.44 -7.28 -7.56
C GLY A 42 -13.40 -6.28 -7.11
N GLU A 43 -13.76 -5.01 -7.09
CA GLU A 43 -12.84 -3.94 -6.70
C GLU A 43 -12.87 -3.64 -5.20
N LEU A 44 -13.72 -4.31 -4.45
CA LEU A 44 -13.83 -4.09 -3.01
C LEU A 44 -12.92 -5.07 -2.28
N PHE A 45 -11.94 -4.52 -1.56
CA PHE A 45 -11.00 -5.30 -0.75
C PHE A 45 -11.34 -5.15 0.72
N THR A 46 -11.35 -6.26 1.44
CA THR A 46 -11.57 -6.28 2.88
C THR A 46 -10.28 -6.70 3.56
N PHE A 47 -9.76 -5.82 4.40
CA PHE A 47 -8.52 -6.04 5.15
C PHE A 47 -8.87 -6.32 6.60
N ILE A 48 -8.28 -7.37 7.15
CA ILE A 48 -8.56 -7.80 8.52
C ILE A 48 -7.28 -7.69 9.34
N TRP A 49 -7.34 -6.87 10.40
CA TRP A 49 -6.25 -6.71 11.35
C TRP A 49 -6.78 -7.03 12.74
N ASP A 50 -6.20 -8.04 13.40
CA ASP A 50 -6.51 -8.38 14.77
C ASP A 50 -8.03 -8.44 15.03
N GLY A 51 -8.75 -9.04 14.09
CA GLY A 51 -10.19 -9.19 14.18
C GLY A 51 -11.02 -7.99 13.71
N SER A 52 -10.38 -6.86 13.45
CA SER A 52 -11.07 -5.68 12.92
C SER A 52 -11.01 -5.67 11.40
N GLU A 53 -12.10 -5.28 10.78
CA GLU A 53 -12.19 -5.22 9.33
C GLU A 53 -12.25 -3.79 8.83
N GLU A 54 -11.52 -3.51 7.75
CA GLU A 54 -11.61 -2.25 7.03
C GLU A 54 -11.67 -2.54 5.54
N GLN A 55 -12.49 -1.79 4.83
CA GLN A 55 -12.68 -2.00 3.40
C GLN A 55 -12.14 -0.83 2.59
N ALA A 56 -11.62 -1.16 1.41
CA ALA A 56 -11.11 -0.15 0.48
C ALA A 56 -11.50 -0.54 -0.93
N LYS A 57 -11.71 0.47 -1.76
CA LYS A 57 -11.95 0.28 -3.18
C LYS A 57 -10.65 0.33 -3.94
N LEU A 58 -10.45 -0.61 -4.83
CA LEU A 58 -9.33 -0.54 -5.76
C LEU A 58 -9.71 0.46 -6.86
N LEU A 59 -9.04 1.61 -6.85
CA LEU A 59 -9.33 2.68 -7.82
C LEU A 59 -8.62 2.44 -9.15
N THR A 60 -7.36 2.03 -9.09
CA THR A 60 -6.54 1.86 -10.27
C THR A 60 -5.52 0.76 -10.01
N LYS A 61 -5.24 -0.03 -11.05
CA LYS A 61 -4.09 -0.93 -11.03
C LYS A 61 -3.48 -0.95 -12.42
N LYS A 62 -2.16 -0.99 -12.46
CA LYS A 62 -1.42 -1.13 -13.69
C LYS A 62 -0.43 -2.25 -13.48
N SER A 63 -0.55 -3.30 -14.28
CA SER A 63 0.25 -4.52 -14.13
C SER A 63 1.74 -4.21 -14.08
N GLY A 64 2.42 -4.72 -13.05
CA GLY A 64 3.85 -4.53 -12.88
C GLY A 64 4.27 -3.15 -12.39
N GLU A 65 3.31 -2.23 -12.16
CA GLU A 65 3.64 -0.85 -11.79
C GLU A 65 3.02 -0.36 -10.50
N ARG A 66 1.70 -0.44 -10.36
CA ARG A 66 1.07 0.23 -9.22
C ARG A 66 -0.33 -0.26 -8.91
N VAL A 67 -0.75 0.00 -7.66
CA VAL A 67 -2.14 -0.13 -7.22
C VAL A 67 -2.49 1.11 -6.41
N LYS A 68 -3.75 1.53 -6.51
CA LYS A 68 -4.27 2.69 -5.77
C LYS A 68 -5.60 2.30 -5.15
N PHE A 69 -5.73 2.56 -3.85
CA PHE A 69 -6.93 2.23 -3.09
C PHE A 69 -7.49 3.46 -2.39
N ARG A 70 -8.79 3.45 -2.15
CA ARG A 70 -9.44 4.45 -1.30
C ARG A 70 -10.21 3.73 -0.21
N TRP A 71 -9.98 4.11 1.04
CA TRP A 71 -10.73 3.54 2.14
C TRP A 71 -12.21 3.86 1.95
N LEU A 72 -13.07 2.88 2.26
CA LEU A 72 -14.51 3.03 2.05
C LEU A 72 -15.07 4.18 2.88
N SER A 73 -14.54 4.41 4.09
CA SER A 73 -14.95 5.51 4.93
C SER A 73 -14.70 6.87 4.26
N ASP A 74 -13.56 7.03 3.59
CA ASP A 74 -13.26 8.26 2.85
C ASP A 74 -14.20 8.42 1.65
N ASP A 75 -14.47 7.32 0.95
CA ASP A 75 -15.35 7.33 -0.21
C ASP A 75 -16.77 7.71 0.19
N GLU A 76 -17.26 7.16 1.31
CA GLU A 76 -18.59 7.48 1.84
C GLU A 76 -18.71 8.94 2.28
N ASP A 77 -17.61 9.52 2.76
CA ASP A 77 -17.57 10.94 3.17
C ASP A 77 -17.40 11.88 1.98
N GLY A 78 -17.24 11.33 0.77
CA GLY A 78 -17.01 12.14 -0.43
C GLY A 78 -15.60 12.68 -0.52
N ALA A 79 -14.67 12.16 0.28
CA ALA A 79 -13.29 12.61 0.27
C ALA A 79 -12.51 11.93 -0.86
N SER A 80 -11.48 12.60 -1.36
CA SER A 80 -10.68 12.11 -2.49
C SER A 80 -9.34 11.52 -2.04
N TYR A 81 -9.20 11.18 -0.77
CA TYR A 81 -7.98 10.57 -0.25
C TYR A 81 -7.79 9.15 -0.79
N TYR A 82 -6.55 8.72 -0.83
CA TYR A 82 -6.19 7.39 -1.33
C TYR A 82 -4.84 6.98 -0.77
N PHE A 83 -4.47 5.71 -0.93
CA PHE A 83 -3.08 5.33 -0.79
C PHE A 83 -2.65 4.59 -2.05
N GLU A 84 -1.41 4.79 -2.44
CA GLU A 84 -0.87 4.23 -3.66
C GLU A 84 0.46 3.55 -3.37
N ILE A 85 0.64 2.37 -3.96
CA ILE A 85 1.90 1.64 -3.91
C ILE A 85 2.38 1.55 -5.35
N ARG A 86 3.51 2.19 -5.65
CA ARG A 86 4.04 2.24 -6.99
C ARG A 86 5.45 1.69 -7.04
N ILE A 87 5.70 0.84 -8.03
CA ILE A 87 7.02 0.25 -8.26
C ILE A 87 7.78 1.11 -9.24
N GLN A 88 9.00 1.50 -8.87
CA GLN A 88 9.89 2.28 -9.74
C GLN A 88 11.18 1.52 -9.98
N VAL A 89 11.70 1.61 -11.20
CA VAL A 89 13.00 1.04 -11.55
C VAL A 89 13.88 2.19 -12.03
N ASP A 90 15.04 2.37 -11.41
CA ASP A 90 15.99 3.39 -11.83
C ASP A 90 16.58 2.97 -13.17
N GLU A 91 16.56 3.87 -14.14
CA GLU A 91 17.00 3.58 -15.50
C GLU A 91 18.51 3.29 -15.59
N ILE A 92 19.28 3.87 -14.70
CA ILE A 92 20.74 3.75 -14.71
C ILE A 92 21.21 2.59 -13.86
N THR A 93 20.83 2.57 -12.58
CA THR A 93 21.30 1.55 -11.63
C THR A 93 20.49 0.27 -11.68
N LYS A 94 19.25 0.34 -12.22
CA LYS A 94 18.29 -0.76 -12.22
C LYS A 94 17.79 -1.13 -10.82
N ASP A 95 18.05 -0.29 -9.83
CA ASP A 95 17.50 -0.48 -8.49
C ASP A 95 15.98 -0.36 -8.52
N VAL A 96 15.32 -1.22 -7.75
CA VAL A 96 13.86 -1.23 -7.64
C VAL A 96 13.47 -0.57 -6.33
N SER A 97 12.52 0.34 -6.37
CA SER A 97 11.98 0.96 -5.17
C SER A 97 10.46 0.94 -5.17
N LEU A 98 9.90 1.02 -3.98
CA LEU A 98 8.47 1.25 -3.80
C LEU A 98 8.26 2.69 -3.37
N MET A 99 7.38 3.38 -4.07
CA MET A 99 6.93 4.72 -3.72
C MET A 99 5.55 4.59 -3.08
N ILE A 100 5.45 4.99 -1.84
CA ILE A 100 4.19 4.99 -1.10
C ILE A 100 3.65 6.41 -1.06
N THR A 101 2.40 6.58 -1.46
CA THR A 101 1.69 7.85 -1.31
C THR A 101 0.50 7.61 -0.40
N ASP A 102 0.34 8.41 0.62
CA ASP A 102 -0.77 8.29 1.55
C ASP A 102 -1.14 9.66 2.09
N PHE A 103 -2.23 9.72 2.84
CA PHE A 103 -2.75 10.94 3.42
C PHE A 103 -3.00 10.73 4.91
N ALA A 104 -2.71 11.74 5.72
CA ALA A 104 -3.01 11.72 7.14
C ALA A 104 -3.14 13.16 7.63
N GLU A 105 -3.76 13.32 8.78
CA GLU A 105 -3.80 14.62 9.43
C GLU A 105 -2.37 14.98 9.83
N GLU A 106 -2.07 16.27 9.87
CA GLU A 106 -0.71 16.76 10.11
C GLU A 106 -0.06 16.13 11.34
N ASP A 107 -0.79 15.99 12.42
CA ASP A 107 -0.26 15.43 13.66
C ASP A 107 -0.20 13.89 13.66
N GLU A 108 -0.68 13.25 12.60
CA GLU A 108 -0.67 11.80 12.48
C GLU A 108 0.29 11.30 11.39
N ILE A 109 0.95 12.19 10.67
CA ILE A 109 1.84 11.81 9.57
C ILE A 109 3.01 10.94 10.05
N GLU A 110 3.65 11.33 11.16
CA GLU A 110 4.79 10.57 11.67
C GLU A 110 4.39 9.16 12.09
N GLU A 111 3.22 9.00 12.70
CA GLU A 111 2.69 7.69 13.03
C GLU A 111 2.39 6.87 11.79
N GLY A 112 1.82 7.51 10.76
CA GLY A 112 1.55 6.86 9.48
C GLY A 112 2.82 6.36 8.83
N LYS A 113 3.89 7.15 8.89
CA LYS A 113 5.18 6.75 8.34
C LYS A 113 5.78 5.56 9.08
N MET A 114 5.63 5.54 10.40
CA MET A 114 6.09 4.39 11.20
C MET A 114 5.35 3.11 10.84
N LEU A 115 4.05 3.21 10.61
CA LEU A 115 3.25 2.06 10.21
C LEU A 115 3.71 1.53 8.86
N TRP A 116 3.94 2.42 7.89
CA TRP A 116 4.44 2.01 6.58
C TRP A 116 5.82 1.37 6.68
N ASP A 117 6.72 1.95 7.49
CA ASP A 117 8.05 1.37 7.73
C ASP A 117 7.93 -0.08 8.21
N ASN A 118 7.07 -0.33 9.19
CA ASN A 118 6.87 -1.66 9.74
C ASN A 118 6.28 -2.61 8.71
N GLN A 119 5.29 -2.17 7.95
CA GLN A 119 4.66 -3.00 6.93
C GLN A 119 5.63 -3.33 5.79
N ILE A 120 6.40 -2.35 5.34
CA ILE A 120 7.38 -2.60 4.27
C ILE A 120 8.50 -3.51 4.77
N SER A 121 8.88 -3.42 6.04
CA SER A 121 9.85 -4.36 6.62
C SER A 121 9.33 -5.80 6.53
N SER A 122 8.04 -5.99 6.82
CA SER A 122 7.40 -7.31 6.69
C SER A 122 7.41 -7.78 5.23
N LEU A 123 7.10 -6.88 4.30
CA LEU A 123 7.14 -7.19 2.87
C LEU A 123 8.54 -7.64 2.45
N LYS A 124 9.56 -6.93 2.89
CA LYS A 124 10.94 -7.30 2.58
C LYS A 124 11.30 -8.69 3.08
N GLN A 125 10.84 -9.04 4.29
CA GLN A 125 11.06 -10.37 4.84
C GLN A 125 10.40 -11.45 3.97
N VAL A 126 9.16 -11.22 3.59
CA VAL A 126 8.41 -12.18 2.76
C VAL A 126 9.07 -12.36 1.39
N LEU A 127 9.59 -11.27 0.83
CA LEU A 127 10.27 -11.31 -0.47
C LEU A 127 11.70 -11.84 -0.39
N GLY A 128 12.24 -12.01 0.81
CA GLY A 128 13.65 -12.35 0.97
C GLY A 128 14.58 -11.20 0.63
N SER A 129 14.08 -9.98 0.66
CA SER A 129 14.85 -8.77 0.37
C SER A 129 15.59 -8.27 1.61
N ARG A 130 16.58 -7.44 1.39
CA ARG A 130 17.36 -6.85 2.48
C ARG A 130 17.10 -5.36 2.62
#